data_d9e2d0f68b0943ffb4618f66bc358863
#
_entry.id   d9e2d0f68b0943ffb4618f66bc358863
#
_cell.length_a   1.000
_cell.length_b   1.000
_cell.length_c   1.000
_cell.angle_alpha   90.00
_cell.angle_beta   90.00
_cell.angle_gamma   90.00
#
_symmetry.space_group_name_H-M   'P 1'
#
loop_
_entity.id
_entity.type
_entity.pdbx_description
1 polymer ?
#
loop_
_entity_poly.entity_id
_entity_poly.type
_entity_poly.pdbx_seq_one_letter_code
_entity_poly.pdbx_strand_id
1 'polypeptide(L)'
;MTLVDGSNLELLDSFKLWGEDLFGWYYFVERNVWNPNGRGGGRGCYEKRSIKKRLINKQFLIVGRGAAKSLYDTLIQAYVENVDTSTTQQLVTAPTMKQGEEILNPYRTAIARAKGPVFKFLTEGSLQNTTGSKMNRQKLCSTKKGIQNFLTNSIVEIRPMSIDKLQGRRDKVATVDEWLSCDIRED
;
A
#
# COMPACT_ATOMS: atom_id res chain seq x y z
N MET A 1 -15.20 2.40 3.53
CA MET A 1 -14.49 3.68 3.74
C MET A 1 -15.54 4.77 3.82
N THR A 2 -15.45 5.72 4.73
CA THR A 2 -16.43 6.79 4.90
C THR A 2 -15.83 8.10 4.37
N LEU A 3 -16.62 8.85 3.62
CA LEU A 3 -16.23 10.16 3.11
C LEU A 3 -16.22 11.22 4.21
N VAL A 4 -15.76 12.42 3.88
CA VAL A 4 -15.65 13.55 4.81
C VAL A 4 -17.03 13.97 5.38
N ASP A 5 -18.08 13.80 4.60
CA ASP A 5 -19.48 14.08 4.99
C ASP A 5 -20.13 12.98 5.83
N GLY A 6 -19.44 11.86 6.05
CA GLY A 6 -19.95 10.71 6.80
C GLY A 6 -20.69 9.68 5.96
N SER A 7 -20.86 9.92 4.68
CA SER A 7 -21.44 8.94 3.75
C SER A 7 -20.49 7.77 3.50
N ASN A 8 -21.04 6.63 3.08
CA ASN A 8 -20.21 5.51 2.62
C ASN A 8 -19.59 5.87 1.28
N LEU A 9 -18.32 5.52 1.12
CA LEU A 9 -17.66 5.64 -0.17
C LEU A 9 -18.27 4.63 -1.14
N GLU A 10 -19.01 5.13 -2.11
CA GLU A 10 -19.35 4.35 -3.30
C GLU A 10 -18.20 4.45 -4.29
N LEU A 11 -17.70 3.29 -4.74
CA LEU A 11 -16.66 3.26 -5.74
C LEU A 11 -17.23 3.73 -7.08
N LEU A 12 -16.66 4.77 -7.63
CA LEU A 12 -16.95 5.22 -8.99
C LEU A 12 -16.65 4.08 -9.97
N ASP A 13 -17.44 4.00 -11.04
CA ASP A 13 -17.24 2.94 -12.05
C ASP A 13 -15.85 2.99 -12.69
N SER A 14 -15.28 4.20 -12.85
CA SER A 14 -13.89 4.36 -13.24
C SER A 14 -12.91 3.69 -12.27
N PHE A 15 -13.16 3.76 -10.96
CA PHE A 15 -12.29 3.11 -9.96
C PHE A 15 -12.40 1.60 -10.00
N LYS A 16 -13.61 1.07 -10.25
CA LYS A 16 -13.81 -0.37 -10.44
C LYS A 16 -13.02 -0.85 -11.65
N LEU A 17 -13.16 -0.16 -12.78
CA LEU A 17 -12.45 -0.48 -14.01
C LEU A 17 -10.93 -0.40 -13.83
N TRP A 18 -10.41 0.70 -13.27
CA TRP A 18 -8.97 0.85 -13.04
C TRP A 18 -8.42 -0.20 -12.05
N GLY A 19 -9.23 -0.57 -11.05
CA GLY A 19 -8.88 -1.62 -10.09
C GLY A 19 -8.89 -3.00 -10.74
N GLU A 20 -9.84 -3.30 -11.60
CA GLU A 20 -9.88 -4.55 -12.37
C GLU A 20 -8.67 -4.66 -13.29
N ASP A 21 -8.29 -3.60 -13.98
CA ASP A 21 -7.10 -3.58 -14.81
C ASP A 21 -5.83 -3.87 -13.99
N LEU A 22 -5.68 -3.24 -12.83
CA LEU A 22 -4.48 -3.37 -12.02
C LEU A 22 -4.41 -4.69 -11.24
N PHE A 23 -5.54 -5.18 -10.72
CA PHE A 23 -5.60 -6.31 -9.80
C PHE A 23 -6.28 -7.55 -10.35
N GLY A 24 -7.09 -7.44 -11.39
CA GLY A 24 -7.93 -8.51 -11.91
C GLY A 24 -7.20 -9.52 -12.79
N TRP A 25 -6.11 -9.11 -13.44
CA TRP A 25 -5.44 -9.95 -14.43
C TRP A 25 -4.18 -10.60 -13.88
N TYR A 26 -4.08 -11.92 -13.99
CA TYR A 26 -2.88 -12.66 -13.62
C TYR A 26 -2.65 -13.87 -14.51
N TYR A 27 -1.40 -14.32 -14.44
CA TYR A 27 -0.97 -15.55 -15.08
C TYR A 27 -0.20 -16.44 -14.07
N PHE A 28 -0.09 -17.69 -14.37
CA PHE A 28 0.61 -18.65 -13.55
C PHE A 28 1.97 -18.96 -14.17
N VAL A 29 3.00 -18.98 -13.35
CA VAL A 29 4.37 -19.36 -13.76
C VAL A 29 4.82 -20.52 -12.90
N GLU A 30 5.27 -21.57 -13.54
CA GLU A 30 5.94 -22.66 -12.84
C GLU A 30 7.36 -22.22 -12.44
N ARG A 31 7.67 -22.36 -11.18
CA ARG A 31 9.00 -22.12 -10.63
C ARG A 31 9.41 -23.21 -9.67
N ASN A 32 10.71 -23.51 -9.69
CA ASN A 32 11.31 -24.31 -8.65
C ASN A 32 11.44 -23.47 -7.39
N VAL A 33 10.72 -23.85 -6.33
CA VAL A 33 10.75 -23.19 -5.04
C VAL A 33 11.39 -24.14 -4.03
N TRP A 34 12.32 -23.62 -3.25
CA TRP A 34 12.93 -24.39 -2.18
C TRP A 34 11.89 -24.70 -1.09
N ASN A 35 11.70 -25.98 -0.82
CA ASN A 35 10.88 -26.48 0.29
C ASN A 35 11.78 -27.09 1.35
N PRO A 36 11.98 -26.44 2.52
CA PRO A 36 12.85 -26.96 3.58
C PRO A 36 12.30 -28.26 4.19
N ASN A 37 10.99 -28.50 4.09
CA ASN A 37 10.31 -29.69 4.60
C ASN A 37 10.05 -30.74 3.49
N GLY A 38 10.59 -30.53 2.31
CA GLY A 38 10.41 -31.45 1.17
C GLY A 38 11.02 -32.82 1.42
N ARG A 39 10.44 -33.84 0.79
CA ARG A 39 10.85 -35.26 0.93
C ARG A 39 12.22 -35.50 0.28
N GLY A 40 13.27 -35.09 0.95
CA GLY A 40 14.65 -35.26 0.49
C GLY A 40 15.62 -35.56 1.63
N GLY A 41 15.30 -36.54 2.48
CA GLY A 41 16.23 -36.99 3.53
C GLY A 41 16.62 -35.91 4.55
N GLY A 42 15.71 -35.00 4.91
CA GLY A 42 15.94 -33.94 5.91
C GLY A 42 16.74 -32.72 5.40
N ARG A 43 17.08 -32.67 4.12
CA ARG A 43 17.86 -31.56 3.53
C ARG A 43 17.04 -30.56 2.72
N GLY A 44 15.72 -30.72 2.65
CA GLY A 44 14.85 -29.94 1.77
C GLY A 44 15.02 -30.32 0.29
N CYS A 45 14.12 -29.88 -0.55
CA CYS A 45 14.21 -30.08 -2.01
C CYS A 45 13.57 -28.92 -2.77
N TYR A 46 13.91 -28.82 -4.06
CA TYR A 46 13.22 -27.91 -4.97
C TYR A 46 11.96 -28.59 -5.52
N GLU A 47 10.84 -27.93 -5.36
CA GLU A 47 9.54 -28.38 -5.88
C GLU A 47 9.04 -27.40 -6.94
N LYS A 48 8.47 -27.93 -8.01
CA LYS A 48 7.76 -27.09 -8.98
C LYS A 48 6.46 -26.58 -8.35
N ARG A 49 6.32 -25.28 -8.27
CA ARG A 49 5.08 -24.63 -7.81
C ARG A 49 4.57 -23.66 -8.85
N SER A 50 3.26 -23.68 -9.02
CA SER A 50 2.56 -22.68 -9.81
C SER A 50 2.41 -21.42 -8.99
N ILE A 51 3.07 -20.36 -9.42
CA ILE A 51 3.04 -19.05 -8.73
C ILE A 51 2.17 -18.11 -9.55
N LYS A 52 1.15 -17.54 -8.89
CA LYS A 52 0.30 -16.51 -9.45
C LYS A 52 1.05 -15.20 -9.56
N LYS A 53 1.10 -14.61 -10.74
CA LYS A 53 1.71 -13.30 -10.99
C LYS A 53 0.70 -12.37 -11.63
N ARG A 54 0.73 -11.11 -11.22
CA ARG A 54 -0.07 -10.08 -11.89
C ARG A 54 0.43 -9.86 -13.30
N LEU A 55 -0.50 -9.73 -14.23
CA LEU A 55 -0.19 -9.40 -15.62
C LEU A 55 0.19 -7.92 -15.73
N ILE A 56 -0.59 -7.05 -15.10
CA ILE A 56 -0.37 -5.61 -15.09
C ILE A 56 0.28 -5.23 -13.76
N ASN A 57 1.45 -4.63 -13.81
CA ASN A 57 2.21 -4.19 -12.65
C ASN A 57 2.56 -2.69 -12.69
N LYS A 58 2.18 -2.00 -13.76
CA LYS A 58 2.33 -0.56 -13.93
C LYS A 58 1.06 -0.02 -14.57
N GLN A 59 0.57 1.08 -14.02
CA GLN A 59 -0.60 1.78 -14.54
C GLN A 59 -0.31 3.27 -14.62
N PHE A 60 -0.63 3.87 -15.73
CA PHE A 60 -0.54 5.30 -15.94
C PHE A 60 -1.93 5.86 -16.13
N LEU A 61 -2.31 6.80 -15.27
CA LEU A 61 -3.62 7.45 -15.32
C LEU A 61 -3.44 8.89 -15.81
N ILE A 62 -3.93 9.15 -17.01
CA ILE A 62 -4.02 10.50 -17.59
C ILE A 62 -5.48 10.90 -17.54
N VAL A 63 -5.84 11.67 -16.53
CA VAL A 63 -7.22 12.06 -16.26
C VAL A 63 -7.31 13.55 -15.94
N GLY A 64 -8.45 14.15 -16.25
CA GLY A 64 -8.69 15.56 -15.98
C GLY A 64 -8.75 15.87 -14.47
N ARG A 65 -8.71 17.15 -14.15
CA ARG A 65 -8.94 17.62 -12.78
C ARG A 65 -10.34 17.20 -12.30
N GLY A 66 -10.46 16.85 -11.04
CA GLY A 66 -11.72 16.43 -10.45
C GLY A 66 -12.06 14.94 -10.65
N ALA A 67 -11.27 14.17 -11.40
CA ALA A 67 -11.47 12.72 -11.58
C ALA A 67 -11.11 11.87 -10.35
N ALA A 68 -10.90 12.49 -9.21
CA ALA A 68 -10.60 11.84 -7.93
C ALA A 68 -9.37 10.89 -7.96
N LYS A 69 -8.37 11.18 -8.81
CA LYS A 69 -7.13 10.41 -8.98
C LYS A 69 -6.45 10.12 -7.65
N SER A 70 -6.21 11.15 -6.84
CA SER A 70 -5.53 11.01 -5.54
C SER A 70 -6.32 10.13 -4.56
N LEU A 71 -7.66 10.08 -4.66
CA LEU A 71 -8.46 9.16 -3.89
C LEU A 71 -8.25 7.71 -4.35
N TYR A 72 -8.17 7.48 -5.65
CA TYR A 72 -7.87 6.16 -6.20
C TYR A 72 -6.48 5.67 -5.75
N ASP A 73 -5.45 6.52 -5.83
CA ASP A 73 -4.11 6.22 -5.33
C ASP A 73 -4.13 5.86 -3.85
N THR A 74 -4.88 6.61 -3.05
CA THR A 74 -5.11 6.32 -1.63
C THR A 74 -5.74 4.95 -1.41
N LEU A 75 -6.72 4.57 -2.21
CA LEU A 75 -7.39 3.27 -2.10
C LEU A 75 -6.44 2.11 -2.40
N ILE A 76 -5.58 2.25 -3.41
CA ILE A 76 -4.54 1.25 -3.71
C ILE A 76 -3.61 1.07 -2.53
N GLN A 77 -3.10 2.16 -1.96
CA GLN A 77 -2.18 2.13 -0.82
C GLN A 77 -2.85 1.47 0.40
N ALA A 78 -4.08 1.88 0.72
CA ALA A 78 -4.83 1.32 1.83
C ALA A 78 -5.15 -0.18 1.63
N TYR A 79 -5.50 -0.59 0.42
CA TYR A 79 -5.75 -1.98 0.10
C TYR A 79 -4.51 -2.85 0.32
N VAL A 80 -3.38 -2.45 -0.27
CA VAL A 80 -2.15 -3.24 -0.16
C VAL A 80 -1.61 -3.27 1.28
N GLU A 81 -1.72 -2.18 2.03
CA GLU A 81 -1.26 -2.11 3.42
C GLU A 81 -2.03 -3.05 4.35
N ASN A 82 -3.35 -3.17 4.14
CA ASN A 82 -4.22 -3.90 5.07
C ASN A 82 -4.56 -5.32 4.61
N VAL A 83 -4.53 -5.60 3.31
CA VAL A 83 -4.95 -6.91 2.76
C VAL A 83 -3.76 -7.81 2.45
N ASP A 84 -2.61 -7.24 2.13
CA ASP A 84 -1.42 -8.05 1.88
C ASP A 84 -0.84 -8.59 3.20
N THR A 85 -0.72 -9.89 3.29
CA THR A 85 -0.21 -10.58 4.49
C THR A 85 1.32 -10.53 4.61
N SER A 86 2.02 -10.07 3.59
CA SER A 86 3.47 -9.89 3.63
C SER A 86 3.81 -8.47 4.09
N THR A 87 4.90 -8.34 4.86
CA THR A 87 5.49 -7.03 5.14
C THR A 87 5.68 -6.23 3.87
N THR A 88 5.04 -5.07 3.76
CA THR A 88 5.11 -4.23 2.57
C THR A 88 5.69 -2.88 2.88
N GLN A 89 6.61 -2.44 2.02
CA GLN A 89 6.99 -1.05 1.92
C GLN A 89 6.30 -0.46 0.70
N GLN A 90 5.69 0.70 0.89
CA GLN A 90 4.97 1.42 -0.14
C GLN A 90 5.43 2.86 -0.15
N LEU A 91 5.48 3.43 -1.32
CA LEU A 91 5.92 4.80 -1.53
C LEU A 91 4.79 5.64 -2.13
N VAL A 92 4.59 6.81 -1.57
CA VAL A 92 3.84 7.89 -2.19
C VAL A 92 4.82 9.02 -2.44
N THR A 93 4.96 9.42 -3.69
CA THR A 93 5.85 10.52 -4.06
C THR A 93 5.13 11.54 -4.94
N ALA A 94 5.46 12.80 -4.71
CA ALA A 94 4.97 13.94 -5.44
C ALA A 94 6.08 15.00 -5.48
N PRO A 95 5.99 16.06 -6.30
CA PRO A 95 6.99 17.12 -6.36
C PRO A 95 7.33 17.71 -5.00
N THR A 96 6.34 17.87 -4.14
CA THR A 96 6.53 18.38 -2.78
C THR A 96 5.97 17.42 -1.72
N MET A 97 6.53 17.49 -0.51
CA MET A 97 5.99 16.73 0.64
C MET A 97 4.53 17.05 0.92
N LYS A 98 4.11 18.31 0.78
CA LYS A 98 2.74 18.74 1.02
C LYS A 98 1.76 18.07 0.05
N GLN A 99 2.09 17.99 -1.23
CA GLN A 99 1.28 17.27 -2.23
C GLN A 99 1.20 15.78 -1.89
N GLY A 100 2.31 15.15 -1.49
CA GLY A 100 2.31 13.76 -1.03
C GLY A 100 1.43 13.54 0.20
N GLU A 101 1.41 14.49 1.15
CA GLU A 101 0.52 14.46 2.31
C GLU A 101 -0.96 14.52 1.89
N GLU A 102 -1.30 15.34 0.90
CA GLU A 102 -2.66 15.49 0.38
C GLU A 102 -3.19 14.18 -0.22
N ILE A 103 -2.33 13.38 -0.84
CA ILE A 103 -2.71 12.06 -1.37
C ILE A 103 -3.17 11.13 -0.24
N LEU A 104 -2.50 11.10 0.91
CA LEU A 104 -2.85 10.24 2.03
C LEU A 104 -3.92 10.80 2.97
N ASN A 105 -4.32 12.05 2.82
CA ASN A 105 -5.34 12.67 3.68
C ASN A 105 -6.69 11.93 3.66
N PRO A 106 -7.22 11.43 2.53
CA PRO A 106 -8.45 10.63 2.53
C PRO A 106 -8.31 9.36 3.38
N TYR A 107 -7.15 8.69 3.36
CA TYR A 107 -6.91 7.51 4.18
C TYR A 107 -6.83 7.86 5.67
N ARG A 108 -6.11 8.91 6.03
CA ARG A 108 -6.06 9.43 7.40
C ARG A 108 -7.44 9.78 7.93
N THR A 109 -8.24 10.44 7.10
CA THR A 109 -9.63 10.79 7.45
C THR A 109 -10.47 9.54 7.64
N ALA A 110 -10.33 8.54 6.78
CA ALA A 110 -11.03 7.28 6.92
C ALA A 110 -10.65 6.54 8.21
N ILE A 111 -9.37 6.50 8.56
CA ILE A 111 -8.89 5.94 9.83
C ILE A 111 -9.52 6.68 11.03
N ALA A 112 -9.48 8.01 11.01
CA ALA A 112 -9.98 8.83 12.11
C ALA A 112 -11.50 8.76 12.31
N ARG A 113 -12.27 8.51 11.24
CA ARG A 113 -13.74 8.53 11.25
C ARG A 113 -14.38 7.15 11.17
N ALA A 114 -13.61 6.11 11.00
CA ALA A 114 -14.13 4.76 10.85
C ALA A 114 -14.84 4.29 12.13
N LYS A 115 -16.09 3.86 11.97
CA LYS A 115 -16.94 3.42 13.11
C LYS A 115 -17.10 1.89 13.18
N GLY A 116 -16.60 1.15 12.18
CA GLY A 116 -16.76 -0.30 12.12
C GLY A 116 -15.89 -1.03 13.15
N PRO A 117 -16.26 -2.25 13.54
CA PRO A 117 -15.53 -3.03 14.54
C PRO A 117 -14.08 -3.33 14.13
N VAL A 118 -13.81 -3.50 12.85
CA VAL A 118 -12.44 -3.73 12.34
C VAL A 118 -11.56 -2.51 12.56
N PHE A 119 -12.05 -1.31 12.24
CA PHE A 119 -11.29 -0.08 12.44
C PHE A 119 -11.11 0.25 13.91
N LYS A 120 -12.13 0.01 14.73
CA LYS A 120 -12.02 0.11 16.17
C LYS A 120 -10.92 -0.81 16.70
N PHE A 121 -10.86 -2.04 16.23
CA PHE A 121 -9.79 -2.97 16.56
C PHE A 121 -8.41 -2.48 16.12
N LEU A 122 -8.29 -1.85 14.96
CA LEU A 122 -7.01 -1.34 14.43
C LEU A 122 -6.52 -0.08 15.13
N THR A 123 -7.44 0.80 15.54
CA THR A 123 -7.10 2.12 16.12
C THR A 123 -7.12 2.13 17.64
N GLU A 124 -7.90 1.24 18.27
CA GLU A 124 -7.99 1.13 19.71
C GLU A 124 -7.13 -0.03 20.24
N GLY A 125 -6.59 0.14 21.44
CA GLY A 125 -5.81 -0.85 22.12
C GLY A 125 -4.33 -0.84 21.77
N SER A 126 -3.55 -1.47 22.64
CA SER A 126 -2.10 -1.58 22.52
C SER A 126 -1.69 -2.94 21.97
N LEU A 127 -0.60 -2.95 21.19
CA LEU A 127 0.08 -4.19 20.83
C LEU A 127 0.74 -4.78 22.08
N GLN A 128 0.62 -6.10 22.24
CA GLN A 128 1.48 -6.84 23.15
C GLN A 128 2.69 -7.36 22.38
N ASN A 129 3.87 -7.16 22.92
CA ASN A 129 5.07 -7.82 22.39
C ASN A 129 5.13 -9.27 22.86
N THR A 130 6.01 -10.07 22.25
CA THR A 130 6.21 -11.50 22.58
C THR A 130 6.62 -11.76 24.04
N THR A 131 7.09 -10.74 24.76
CA THR A 131 7.47 -10.80 26.17
C THR A 131 6.34 -10.40 27.13
N GLY A 132 5.14 -10.12 26.61
CA GLY A 132 3.98 -9.78 27.42
C GLY A 132 3.90 -8.34 27.91
N SER A 133 4.90 -7.51 27.66
CA SER A 133 4.84 -6.09 27.99
C SER A 133 3.92 -5.37 27.00
N LYS A 134 3.04 -4.51 27.50
CA LYS A 134 2.17 -3.68 26.65
C LYS A 134 3.02 -2.63 25.93
N MET A 135 3.13 -2.74 24.61
CA MET A 135 3.62 -1.63 23.81
C MET A 135 2.49 -0.60 23.67
N ASN A 136 2.75 0.62 24.15
CA ASN A 136 1.77 1.71 24.07
C ASN A 136 1.69 2.31 22.65
N ARG A 137 1.47 1.45 21.65
CA ARG A 137 1.37 1.82 20.24
C ARG A 137 0.06 1.32 19.67
N GLN A 138 -0.61 2.18 18.93
CA GLN A 138 -1.76 1.79 18.11
C GLN A 138 -1.31 0.80 17.03
N LYS A 139 -2.18 -0.14 16.66
CA LYS A 139 -1.90 -1.13 15.62
C LYS A 139 -1.77 -0.48 14.23
N LEU A 140 -2.53 0.58 14.02
CA LEU A 140 -2.45 1.43 12.82
C LEU A 140 -2.09 2.85 13.26
N CYS A 141 -0.96 3.35 12.84
CA CYS A 141 -0.43 4.65 13.24
C CYS A 141 -0.29 5.57 12.02
N SER A 142 -0.86 6.75 12.12
CA SER A 142 -0.72 7.80 11.10
C SER A 142 0.20 8.90 11.60
N THR A 143 1.19 9.24 10.81
CA THR A 143 2.15 10.32 11.05
C THR A 143 2.18 11.28 9.85
N LYS A 144 2.86 12.42 9.99
CA LYS A 144 3.07 13.32 8.84
C LYS A 144 3.82 12.65 7.70
N LYS A 145 4.72 11.73 7.98
CA LYS A 145 5.57 11.08 6.98
C LYS A 145 4.95 9.83 6.34
N GLY A 146 3.81 9.35 6.85
CA GLY A 146 3.18 8.17 6.32
C GLY A 146 2.22 7.49 7.28
N ILE A 147 1.81 6.28 6.93
CA ILE A 147 0.92 5.43 7.72
C ILE A 147 1.63 4.11 7.92
N GLN A 148 1.54 3.55 9.11
CA GLN A 148 2.17 2.27 9.45
C GLN A 148 1.15 1.33 10.09
N ASN A 149 1.05 0.14 9.54
CA ASN A 149 0.27 -0.96 10.10
C ASN A 149 1.21 -1.94 10.81
N PHE A 150 1.17 -1.97 12.13
CA PHE A 150 2.02 -2.83 12.93
C PHE A 150 1.58 -4.30 12.96
N LEU A 151 0.34 -4.61 12.54
CA LEU A 151 -0.13 -6.00 12.46
C LEU A 151 0.49 -6.72 11.26
N THR A 152 0.57 -6.04 10.12
CA THR A 152 1.17 -6.56 8.88
C THR A 152 2.64 -6.18 8.76
N ASN A 153 3.14 -5.34 9.68
CA ASN A 153 4.46 -4.71 9.61
C ASN A 153 4.68 -3.96 8.29
N SER A 154 3.62 -3.35 7.79
CA SER A 154 3.59 -2.61 6.52
C SER A 154 3.65 -1.12 6.76
N ILE A 155 4.25 -0.40 5.83
CA ILE A 155 4.38 1.06 5.90
C ILE A 155 4.11 1.69 4.53
N VAL A 156 3.31 2.75 4.52
CA VAL A 156 3.18 3.69 3.41
C VAL A 156 3.95 4.94 3.78
N GLU A 157 4.99 5.25 3.06
CA GLU A 157 5.87 6.39 3.33
C GLU A 157 5.72 7.47 2.25
N ILE A 158 5.67 8.73 2.68
CA ILE A 158 5.64 9.89 1.79
C ILE A 158 7.07 10.43 1.65
N ARG A 159 7.50 10.61 0.41
CA ARG A 159 8.78 11.28 0.10
C ARG A 159 8.63 12.26 -1.05
N PRO A 160 9.32 13.38 -1.01
CA PRO A 160 9.40 14.25 -2.17
C PRO A 160 10.17 13.53 -3.29
N MET A 161 9.81 13.81 -4.52
CA MET A 161 10.46 13.24 -5.68
C MET A 161 11.86 13.83 -5.84
N SER A 162 12.87 13.08 -5.40
CA SER A 162 14.28 13.39 -5.63
C SER A 162 15.04 12.09 -5.80
N ILE A 163 15.99 12.06 -6.71
CA ILE A 163 16.77 10.87 -7.07
C ILE A 163 17.45 10.29 -5.82
N ASP A 164 18.14 11.12 -5.04
CA ASP A 164 18.87 10.70 -3.85
C ASP A 164 18.00 10.05 -2.79
N LYS A 165 16.74 10.50 -2.65
CA LYS A 165 15.80 10.00 -1.65
C LYS A 165 15.06 8.74 -2.07
N LEU A 166 15.02 8.46 -3.35
CA LEU A 166 14.32 7.31 -3.92
C LEU A 166 15.26 6.16 -4.26
N GLN A 167 16.56 6.44 -4.37
CA GLN A 167 17.57 5.44 -4.71
C GLN A 167 17.64 4.32 -3.67
N GLY A 168 17.79 3.08 -4.15
CA GLY A 168 17.97 1.90 -3.29
C GLY A 168 16.69 1.33 -2.67
N ARG A 169 15.53 1.91 -2.92
CA ARG A 169 14.25 1.42 -2.39
C ARG A 169 13.74 0.18 -3.14
N ARG A 170 13.04 -0.66 -2.40
CA ARG A 170 12.36 -1.87 -2.93
C ARG A 170 10.91 -1.86 -2.50
N ASP A 171 10.18 -0.84 -2.96
CA ASP A 171 8.78 -0.68 -2.63
C ASP A 171 7.93 -1.68 -3.42
N LYS A 172 6.93 -2.27 -2.77
CA LYS A 172 5.98 -3.17 -3.41
C LYS A 172 4.97 -2.41 -4.27
N VAL A 173 4.60 -1.23 -3.81
CA VAL A 173 3.75 -0.28 -4.54
C VAL A 173 4.40 1.09 -4.45
N ALA A 174 4.49 1.76 -5.57
CA ALA A 174 4.91 3.16 -5.64
C ALA A 174 3.85 3.93 -6.42
N THR A 175 3.32 4.98 -5.80
CA THR A 175 2.42 5.94 -6.43
C THR A 175 3.19 7.23 -6.68
N VAL A 176 3.16 7.70 -7.91
CA VAL A 176 3.81 8.94 -8.34
C VAL A 176 2.73 9.88 -8.85
N ASP A 177 2.47 10.96 -8.12
CA ASP A 177 1.52 11.98 -8.54
C ASP A 177 2.24 13.17 -9.16
N GLU A 178 1.60 13.78 -10.16
CA GLU A 178 2.11 14.98 -10.87
C GLU A 178 3.55 14.83 -11.38
N TRP A 179 3.93 13.65 -11.84
CA TRP A 179 5.29 13.35 -12.26
C TRP A 179 5.82 14.29 -13.38
N LEU A 180 4.94 14.87 -14.21
CA LEU A 180 5.29 15.84 -15.22
C LEU A 180 5.71 17.20 -14.64
N SER A 181 5.35 17.47 -13.39
CA SER A 181 5.74 18.71 -12.67
C SER A 181 7.06 18.56 -11.92
N CYS A 182 7.70 17.41 -12.03
CA CYS A 182 8.98 17.18 -11.39
C CYS A 182 10.10 17.72 -12.27
N ASP A 183 10.91 18.63 -11.71
CA ASP A 183 12.15 19.05 -12.36
C ASP A 183 13.11 17.85 -12.43
N ILE A 184 13.09 17.15 -13.54
CA ILE A 184 14.14 16.21 -13.88
C ILE A 184 15.31 17.09 -14.32
N ARG A 185 16.19 17.42 -13.37
CA ARG A 185 17.45 18.02 -13.73
C ARG A 185 18.27 16.94 -14.41
N GLU A 186 18.49 17.10 -15.67
CA GLU A 186 19.56 16.40 -16.39
C GLU A 186 20.87 17.01 -15.88
N ASP A 187 21.60 16.29 -15.05
CA ASP A 187 22.98 16.57 -14.71
C ASP A 187 23.91 16.00 -15.78
#